data_79d6f062c6462ca68f575cc8ee608495
#
_entry.id   79d6f062c6462ca68f575cc8ee608495
#
_cell.length_a   1.000
_cell.length_b   1.000
_cell.length_c   1.000
_cell.angle_alpha   90.00
_cell.angle_beta   90.00
_cell.angle_gamma   90.00
#
_symmetry.space_group_name_H-M   'P 1'
#
loop_
_entity.id
_entity.type
_entity.pdbx_description
1 polymer ?
#
loop_
_entity_poly.entity_id
_entity_poly.type
_entity_poly.pdbx_seq_one_letter_code
_entity_poly.pdbx_strand_id
1 'polypeptide(L)'
;MNKLKPVLYLLFSILILSCQPTVDNKKQPVAASAPEEIIVDCNYTFAEAIEGTKAPRSVTEQLELIDVEYYSMDGKIHRGQILTNKKLVADIKTAFEFILKEKFPVEQVIPVVKYNWNDELSMQANNTYSFCYRNVSYSRHAYGMAIDINPFLNPLRWKKEYSYRKDQPANATYNPEIPGTFSPNHPVVLKFKELGFRWGRNFKRNHDDHHFEK
;
A
#
# COMPACT_ATOMS: atom_id res chain seq x y z
N MET A 1 21.56 74.00 -56.47
CA MET A 1 20.72 73.11 -57.33
C MET A 1 21.54 71.87 -57.65
N ASN A 2 21.50 70.83 -56.79
CA ASN A 2 22.22 69.58 -57.05
C ASN A 2 21.25 68.46 -57.31
N LYS A 3 21.37 67.96 -58.57
CA LYS A 3 20.56 66.84 -59.04
C LYS A 3 21.15 65.52 -58.51
N LEU A 4 20.39 64.76 -57.66
CA LEU A 4 20.71 63.41 -57.32
C LEU A 4 20.32 62.45 -58.44
N LYS A 5 21.24 61.56 -58.80
CA LYS A 5 21.01 60.47 -59.74
C LYS A 5 20.50 59.22 -58.94
N PRO A 6 19.55 58.46 -59.48
CA PRO A 6 19.12 57.23 -58.81
C PRO A 6 20.12 56.07 -59.05
N VAL A 7 20.49 55.40 -58.01
CA VAL A 7 21.27 54.15 -58.03
C VAL A 7 20.29 52.96 -58.11
N LEU A 8 20.43 52.22 -59.23
CA LEU A 8 19.64 50.99 -59.46
C LEU A 8 20.30 49.81 -58.74
N TYR A 9 19.64 49.31 -57.68
CA TYR A 9 20.05 48.08 -57.01
C TYR A 9 19.47 46.88 -57.76
N LEU A 10 20.36 46.05 -58.31
CA LEU A 10 20.02 44.75 -58.89
C LEU A 10 19.92 43.73 -57.79
N LEU A 11 18.70 43.28 -57.47
CA LEU A 11 18.45 42.19 -56.51
C LEU A 11 18.73 40.82 -57.15
N PHE A 12 19.83 40.22 -56.79
CA PHE A 12 20.14 38.83 -57.13
C PHE A 12 19.41 37.88 -56.11
N SER A 13 18.32 37.30 -56.60
CA SER A 13 17.60 36.28 -55.79
C SER A 13 18.37 34.96 -55.87
N ILE A 14 19.04 34.58 -54.74
CA ILE A 14 19.65 33.26 -54.59
C ILE A 14 18.55 32.30 -54.10
N LEU A 15 18.14 31.37 -54.95
CA LEU A 15 17.23 30.30 -54.61
C LEU A 15 18.04 29.25 -53.83
N ILE A 16 17.93 29.26 -52.48
CA ILE A 16 18.51 28.22 -51.64
C ILE A 16 17.53 27.04 -51.62
N LEU A 17 17.86 25.98 -52.34
CA LEU A 17 17.13 24.71 -52.29
C LEU A 17 17.44 24.04 -50.95
N SER A 18 16.55 24.24 -49.98
CA SER A 18 16.64 23.57 -48.65
C SER A 18 16.29 22.10 -48.81
N CYS A 19 17.31 21.27 -48.83
CA CYS A 19 17.15 19.82 -48.71
C CYS A 19 16.88 19.52 -47.22
N GLN A 20 15.62 19.33 -46.83
CA GLN A 20 15.30 18.86 -45.47
C GLN A 20 15.60 17.36 -45.37
N PRO A 21 16.37 16.91 -44.37
CA PRO A 21 16.52 15.48 -44.11
C PRO A 21 15.19 14.95 -43.60
N THR A 22 14.65 13.95 -44.28
CA THR A 22 13.53 13.14 -43.79
C THR A 22 14.01 12.40 -42.53
N VAL A 23 13.50 12.81 -41.35
CA VAL A 23 13.71 12.07 -40.08
C VAL A 23 12.92 10.79 -40.17
N ASP A 24 13.61 9.70 -40.46
CA ASP A 24 13.10 8.34 -40.42
C ASP A 24 12.80 8.00 -38.97
N ASN A 25 11.53 8.13 -38.57
CA ASN A 25 11.06 7.88 -37.19
C ASN A 25 10.96 6.36 -36.96
N LYS A 26 12.09 5.66 -37.01
CA LYS A 26 12.18 4.27 -36.54
C LYS A 26 11.92 4.30 -35.03
N LYS A 27 10.69 3.90 -34.63
CA LYS A 27 10.41 3.51 -33.24
C LYS A 27 11.49 2.56 -32.77
N GLN A 28 12.39 3.02 -31.90
CA GLN A 28 13.28 2.11 -31.19
C GLN A 28 12.40 1.13 -30.42
N PRO A 29 12.69 -0.18 -30.49
CA PRO A 29 12.00 -1.16 -29.63
C PRO A 29 12.25 -0.74 -28.18
N VAL A 30 11.16 -0.50 -27.44
CA VAL A 30 11.22 -0.33 -26.00
C VAL A 30 11.86 -1.60 -25.46
N ALA A 31 13.08 -1.52 -24.97
CA ALA A 31 13.74 -2.63 -24.31
C ALA A 31 12.81 -3.12 -23.20
N ALA A 32 12.39 -4.38 -23.27
CA ALA A 32 11.66 -5.00 -22.19
C ALA A 32 12.53 -4.87 -20.94
N SER A 33 12.03 -4.14 -19.93
CA SER A 33 12.69 -4.07 -18.63
C SER A 33 12.88 -5.49 -18.11
N ALA A 34 14.08 -5.80 -17.60
CA ALA A 34 14.30 -7.04 -16.87
C ALA A 34 13.19 -7.21 -15.83
N PRO A 35 12.70 -8.45 -15.57
CA PRO A 35 11.70 -8.66 -14.53
C PRO A 35 12.21 -8.07 -13.22
N GLU A 36 11.41 -7.24 -12.58
CA GLU A 36 11.72 -6.64 -11.28
C GLU A 36 11.88 -7.77 -10.27
N GLU A 37 13.02 -7.81 -9.56
CA GLU A 37 13.31 -8.84 -8.56
C GLU A 37 12.35 -8.65 -7.37
N ILE A 38 11.57 -9.68 -7.06
CA ILE A 38 10.64 -9.67 -5.93
C ILE A 38 11.37 -10.11 -4.67
N ILE A 39 11.39 -9.27 -3.64
CA ILE A 39 11.94 -9.58 -2.32
C ILE A 39 10.90 -10.37 -1.52
N VAL A 40 11.30 -11.52 -0.99
CA VAL A 40 10.43 -12.40 -0.20
C VAL A 40 10.64 -12.13 1.29
N ASP A 41 9.64 -11.54 1.98
CA ASP A 41 9.73 -11.19 3.40
C ASP A 41 9.53 -12.37 4.34
N CYS A 42 8.70 -13.32 3.93
CA CYS A 42 8.47 -14.56 4.66
C CYS A 42 7.94 -15.66 3.72
N ASN A 43 8.09 -16.92 4.16
CA ASN A 43 7.62 -18.07 3.40
C ASN A 43 7.21 -19.20 4.39
N TYR A 44 6.19 -18.90 5.21
CA TYR A 44 5.62 -19.87 6.14
C TYR A 44 4.72 -20.87 5.43
N THR A 45 4.71 -22.09 5.92
CA THR A 45 3.57 -23.00 5.69
C THR A 45 2.40 -22.57 6.57
N PHE A 46 1.19 -23.03 6.26
CA PHE A 46 0.03 -22.76 7.13
C PHE A 46 0.23 -23.25 8.57
N ALA A 47 0.87 -24.42 8.74
CA ALA A 47 1.14 -24.98 10.07
C ALA A 47 2.08 -24.08 10.88
N GLU A 48 3.15 -23.56 10.27
CA GLU A 48 4.06 -22.61 10.91
C GLU A 48 3.37 -21.28 11.21
N ALA A 49 2.53 -20.78 10.29
CA ALA A 49 1.83 -19.51 10.47
C ALA A 49 0.81 -19.51 11.61
N ILE A 50 0.33 -20.69 12.05
CA ILE A 50 -0.57 -20.85 13.20
C ILE A 50 0.14 -21.43 14.45
N GLU A 51 1.43 -21.69 14.39
CA GLU A 51 2.18 -22.31 15.50
C GLU A 51 2.08 -21.45 16.76
N GLY A 52 1.80 -22.09 17.90
CA GLY A 52 1.70 -21.44 19.22
C GLY A 52 0.48 -20.54 19.43
N THR A 53 -0.42 -20.40 18.45
CA THR A 53 -1.69 -19.67 18.66
C THR A 53 -2.53 -20.31 19.76
N LYS A 54 -3.25 -19.49 20.52
CA LYS A 54 -4.25 -19.94 21.51
C LYS A 54 -5.66 -20.05 20.92
N ALA A 55 -5.80 -19.85 19.61
CA ALA A 55 -7.09 -19.94 18.94
C ALA A 55 -7.65 -21.37 18.98
N PRO A 56 -8.95 -21.56 19.24
CA PRO A 56 -9.57 -22.87 19.16
C PRO A 56 -9.59 -23.36 17.70
N ARG A 57 -9.62 -24.68 17.52
CA ARG A 57 -9.63 -25.32 16.21
C ARG A 57 -10.74 -24.81 15.29
N SER A 58 -11.93 -24.55 15.85
CA SER A 58 -13.06 -23.96 15.12
C SER A 58 -12.76 -22.60 14.48
N VAL A 59 -11.78 -21.85 14.99
CA VAL A 59 -11.30 -20.60 14.40
C VAL A 59 -10.21 -20.90 13.36
N THR A 60 -9.19 -21.70 13.73
CA THR A 60 -8.05 -21.97 12.81
C THR A 60 -8.47 -22.69 11.53
N GLU A 61 -9.50 -23.55 11.59
CA GLU A 61 -10.07 -24.20 10.39
C GLU A 61 -10.74 -23.23 9.41
N GLN A 62 -11.08 -22.02 9.85
CA GLN A 62 -11.63 -20.96 8.98
C GLN A 62 -10.55 -20.08 8.37
N LEU A 63 -9.29 -20.25 8.74
CA LEU A 63 -8.19 -19.43 8.23
C LEU A 63 -7.57 -20.02 6.97
N GLU A 64 -6.96 -19.15 6.21
CA GLU A 64 -6.14 -19.43 5.03
C GLU A 64 -4.91 -18.53 5.05
N LEU A 65 -3.76 -19.06 4.68
CA LEU A 65 -2.54 -18.30 4.47
C LEU A 65 -2.41 -17.98 2.98
N ILE A 66 -2.28 -16.70 2.65
CA ILE A 66 -2.18 -16.23 1.26
C ILE A 66 -0.93 -15.39 1.07
N ASP A 67 -0.32 -15.48 -0.11
CA ASP A 67 0.74 -14.57 -0.54
C ASP A 67 0.12 -13.30 -1.13
N VAL A 68 0.78 -12.17 -0.88
CA VAL A 68 0.44 -10.87 -1.46
C VAL A 68 1.70 -10.12 -1.87
N GLU A 69 1.61 -9.39 -2.99
CA GLU A 69 2.69 -8.52 -3.46
C GLU A 69 2.34 -7.05 -3.19
N TYR A 70 3.35 -6.24 -2.88
CA TYR A 70 3.19 -4.83 -2.57
C TYR A 70 4.50 -4.06 -2.80
N TYR A 71 4.42 -2.74 -3.01
CA TYR A 71 5.58 -1.86 -2.90
C TYR A 71 5.92 -1.66 -1.44
N SER A 72 7.20 -1.89 -1.06
CA SER A 72 7.69 -1.57 0.27
C SER A 72 8.22 -0.14 0.35
N MET A 73 8.56 0.32 1.55
CA MET A 73 9.09 1.67 1.80
C MET A 73 10.45 1.89 1.12
N ASP A 74 11.16 0.83 0.75
CA ASP A 74 12.40 0.89 -0.03
C ASP A 74 12.19 1.10 -1.54
N GLY A 75 10.91 1.17 -1.98
CA GLY A 75 10.51 1.38 -3.37
C GLY A 75 10.61 0.14 -4.26
N LYS A 76 10.79 -1.04 -3.68
CA LYS A 76 10.84 -2.33 -4.40
C LYS A 76 9.56 -3.12 -4.21
N ILE A 77 9.36 -4.13 -5.07
CA ILE A 77 8.26 -5.07 -4.92
C ILE A 77 8.67 -6.16 -3.93
N HIS A 78 7.85 -6.31 -2.90
CA HIS A 78 7.98 -7.36 -1.90
C HIS A 78 6.82 -8.35 -2.01
N ARG A 79 7.04 -9.56 -1.53
CA ARG A 79 6.02 -10.58 -1.34
C ARG A 79 6.03 -11.02 0.11
N GLY A 80 4.91 -10.79 0.77
CA GLY A 80 4.64 -11.24 2.13
C GLY A 80 3.44 -12.17 2.20
N GLN A 81 3.03 -12.52 3.43
CA GLN A 81 1.94 -13.46 3.67
C GLN A 81 0.93 -12.91 4.66
N ILE A 82 -0.36 -13.17 4.40
CA ILE A 82 -1.46 -12.82 5.29
C ILE A 82 -2.19 -14.09 5.71
N LEU A 83 -2.24 -14.33 7.02
CA LEU A 83 -3.11 -15.32 7.63
C LEU A 83 -4.47 -14.67 7.90
N THR A 84 -5.52 -15.08 7.20
CA THR A 84 -6.84 -14.42 7.25
C THR A 84 -7.99 -15.43 7.18
N ASN A 85 -9.22 -14.98 7.44
CA ASN A 85 -10.40 -15.82 7.26
C ASN A 85 -10.63 -16.11 5.77
N LYS A 86 -11.00 -17.35 5.44
CA LYS A 86 -11.34 -17.79 4.08
C LYS A 86 -12.34 -16.87 3.38
N LYS A 87 -13.25 -16.25 4.16
CA LYS A 87 -14.26 -15.32 3.65
C LYS A 87 -13.69 -14.00 3.12
N LEU A 88 -12.48 -13.61 3.56
CA LEU A 88 -11.84 -12.35 3.16
C LEU A 88 -10.76 -12.53 2.08
N VAL A 89 -10.38 -13.76 1.74
CA VAL A 89 -9.27 -14.06 0.82
C VAL A 89 -9.39 -13.31 -0.50
N ALA A 90 -10.54 -13.39 -1.16
CA ALA A 90 -10.75 -12.73 -2.45
C ALA A 90 -10.67 -11.20 -2.34
N ASP A 91 -11.27 -10.64 -1.28
CA ASP A 91 -11.27 -9.18 -1.05
C ASP A 91 -9.86 -8.66 -0.74
N ILE A 92 -9.09 -9.38 0.10
CA ILE A 92 -7.72 -9.00 0.45
C ILE A 92 -6.82 -9.08 -0.78
N LYS A 93 -6.90 -10.15 -1.59
CA LYS A 93 -6.15 -10.24 -2.85
C LYS A 93 -6.45 -9.06 -3.77
N THR A 94 -7.74 -8.74 -3.98
CA THR A 94 -8.16 -7.60 -4.80
C THR A 94 -7.66 -6.26 -4.22
N ALA A 95 -7.65 -6.10 -2.90
CA ALA A 95 -7.14 -4.90 -2.24
C ALA A 95 -5.62 -4.76 -2.45
N PHE A 96 -4.85 -5.86 -2.34
CA PHE A 96 -3.40 -5.83 -2.55
C PHE A 96 -3.01 -5.65 -4.01
N GLU A 97 -3.75 -6.21 -4.97
CA GLU A 97 -3.58 -5.88 -6.40
C GLU A 97 -3.76 -4.37 -6.65
N PHE A 98 -4.75 -3.75 -5.98
CA PHE A 98 -4.97 -2.31 -6.07
C PHE A 98 -3.86 -1.52 -5.36
N ILE A 99 -3.41 -1.92 -4.16
CA ILE A 99 -2.29 -1.34 -3.42
C ILE A 99 -1.01 -1.33 -4.28
N LEU A 100 -0.70 -2.47 -4.91
CA LEU A 100 0.45 -2.61 -5.81
C LEU A 100 0.33 -1.69 -7.02
N LYS A 101 -0.83 -1.65 -7.67
CA LYS A 101 -1.12 -0.78 -8.82
C LYS A 101 -0.96 0.70 -8.49
N GLU A 102 -1.48 1.14 -7.34
CA GLU A 102 -1.39 2.53 -6.86
C GLU A 102 -0.01 2.87 -6.28
N LYS A 103 0.90 1.89 -6.21
CA LYS A 103 2.23 2.03 -5.57
C LYS A 103 2.13 2.60 -4.14
N PHE A 104 1.04 2.25 -3.42
CA PHE A 104 0.91 2.64 -2.03
C PHE A 104 1.91 1.83 -1.19
N PRO A 105 2.86 2.48 -0.49
CA PRO A 105 3.90 1.75 0.19
C PRO A 105 3.38 1.08 1.46
N VAL A 106 3.71 -0.22 1.61
CA VAL A 106 3.45 -1.03 2.79
C VAL A 106 4.79 -1.47 3.36
N GLU A 107 5.04 -1.29 4.66
CA GLU A 107 6.35 -1.59 5.26
C GLU A 107 6.68 -3.07 5.15
N GLN A 108 5.79 -3.92 5.64
CA GLN A 108 5.94 -5.37 5.60
C GLN A 108 4.59 -6.06 5.80
N VAL A 109 4.50 -7.32 5.36
CA VAL A 109 3.30 -8.15 5.46
C VAL A 109 3.68 -9.54 5.93
N ILE A 110 3.65 -9.76 7.26
CA ILE A 110 4.15 -10.99 7.90
C ILE A 110 3.14 -11.49 8.94
N PRO A 111 2.81 -12.81 8.98
CA PRO A 111 1.95 -13.37 10.03
C PRO A 111 2.46 -13.08 11.44
N VAL A 112 1.55 -12.81 12.38
CA VAL A 112 1.88 -12.36 13.76
C VAL A 112 2.65 -13.40 14.57
N VAL A 113 2.71 -14.65 14.14
CA VAL A 113 3.60 -15.67 14.69
C VAL A 113 5.05 -15.21 14.74
N LYS A 114 5.51 -14.42 13.78
CA LYS A 114 6.85 -13.78 13.77
C LYS A 114 7.13 -12.98 15.04
N TYR A 115 6.10 -12.44 15.66
CA TYR A 115 6.16 -11.61 16.87
C TYR A 115 5.69 -12.37 18.11
N ASN A 116 5.69 -13.72 18.08
CA ASN A 116 5.21 -14.58 19.17
C ASN A 116 3.77 -14.22 19.61
N TRP A 117 2.91 -13.91 18.67
CA TRP A 117 1.52 -13.47 18.89
C TRP A 117 1.38 -12.17 19.70
N ASN A 118 2.45 -11.41 19.81
CA ASN A 118 2.44 -10.08 20.45
C ASN A 118 2.02 -9.02 19.43
N ASP A 119 0.78 -8.60 19.53
CA ASP A 119 0.14 -7.60 18.67
C ASP A 119 0.86 -6.23 18.72
N GLU A 120 1.27 -5.80 19.91
CA GLU A 120 1.96 -4.52 20.09
C GLU A 120 3.34 -4.51 19.41
N LEU A 121 4.11 -5.59 19.51
CA LEU A 121 5.38 -5.72 18.79
C LEU A 121 5.18 -5.74 17.28
N SER A 122 4.13 -6.40 16.79
CA SER A 122 3.77 -6.41 15.37
C SER A 122 3.43 -4.99 14.89
N MET A 123 2.61 -4.25 15.62
CA MET A 123 2.26 -2.86 15.29
C MET A 123 3.47 -1.92 15.37
N GLN A 124 4.35 -2.07 16.37
CA GLN A 124 5.59 -1.29 16.50
C GLN A 124 6.51 -1.48 15.30
N ALA A 125 6.56 -2.67 14.73
CA ALA A 125 7.30 -2.98 13.51
C ALA A 125 6.60 -2.50 12.22
N ASN A 126 5.52 -1.73 12.34
CA ASN A 126 4.68 -1.27 11.22
C ASN A 126 4.18 -2.42 10.34
N ASN A 127 3.97 -3.61 10.93
CA ASN A 127 3.61 -4.83 10.22
C ASN A 127 2.12 -4.86 9.87
N THR A 128 1.83 -5.15 8.61
CA THR A 128 0.47 -5.38 8.10
C THR A 128 0.07 -6.84 8.35
N TYR A 129 -1.07 -7.05 8.99
CA TYR A 129 -1.55 -8.39 9.35
C TYR A 129 -3.08 -8.44 9.46
N SER A 130 -3.66 -9.65 9.41
CA SER A 130 -5.10 -9.86 9.56
C SER A 130 -5.44 -10.63 10.84
N PHE A 131 -4.89 -11.83 11.04
CA PHE A 131 -5.22 -12.67 12.18
C PHE A 131 -4.26 -12.48 13.35
N CYS A 132 -4.82 -12.18 14.51
CA CYS A 132 -4.15 -12.24 15.81
C CYS A 132 -5.19 -12.63 16.87
N TYR A 133 -5.10 -13.87 17.38
CA TYR A 133 -6.08 -14.36 18.34
C TYR A 133 -5.96 -13.68 19.71
N ARG A 134 -7.08 -13.24 20.20
CA ARG A 134 -7.29 -12.76 21.57
C ARG A 134 -8.65 -13.25 22.05
N ASN A 135 -8.69 -13.71 23.32
CA ASN A 135 -9.93 -14.30 23.88
C ASN A 135 -10.95 -13.21 24.24
N VAL A 136 -11.40 -12.46 23.22
CA VAL A 136 -12.43 -11.43 23.35
C VAL A 136 -13.34 -11.48 22.11
N SER A 137 -14.64 -11.47 22.33
CA SER A 137 -15.63 -11.65 21.27
C SER A 137 -15.76 -10.46 20.32
N TYR A 138 -15.32 -9.27 20.73
CA TYR A 138 -15.46 -8.05 19.93
C TYR A 138 -14.31 -7.82 18.95
N SER A 139 -13.18 -8.54 19.07
CA SER A 139 -12.03 -8.35 18.19
C SER A 139 -12.21 -9.12 16.87
N ARG A 140 -12.31 -8.42 15.75
CA ARG A 140 -12.39 -9.02 14.42
C ARG A 140 -11.10 -9.75 14.04
N HIS A 141 -9.94 -9.30 14.51
CA HIS A 141 -8.65 -9.98 14.32
C HIS A 141 -8.63 -11.38 14.93
N ALA A 142 -9.34 -11.61 16.05
CA ALA A 142 -9.42 -12.93 16.68
C ALA A 142 -10.03 -13.99 15.76
N TYR A 143 -10.73 -13.58 14.72
CA TYR A 143 -11.38 -14.45 13.73
C TYR A 143 -10.80 -14.29 12.31
N GLY A 144 -9.74 -13.48 12.14
CA GLY A 144 -9.19 -13.13 10.82
C GLY A 144 -10.15 -12.32 9.95
N MET A 145 -11.08 -11.57 10.56
CA MET A 145 -12.12 -10.79 9.89
C MET A 145 -11.81 -9.29 9.87
N ALA A 146 -10.54 -8.94 10.09
CA ALA A 146 -10.00 -7.58 9.97
C ALA A 146 -8.60 -7.63 9.35
N ILE A 147 -8.13 -6.48 8.90
CA ILE A 147 -6.74 -6.26 8.49
C ILE A 147 -6.28 -4.91 8.99
N ASP A 148 -5.06 -4.86 9.55
CA ASP A 148 -4.37 -3.63 9.90
C ASP A 148 -3.24 -3.39 8.91
N ILE A 149 -3.16 -2.17 8.37
CA ILE A 149 -2.16 -1.79 7.36
C ILE A 149 -1.31 -0.64 7.88
N ASN A 150 0.02 -0.84 7.90
CA ASN A 150 0.99 0.14 8.38
C ASN A 150 0.59 0.75 9.74
N PRO A 151 0.42 -0.03 10.82
CA PRO A 151 -0.15 0.47 12.07
C PRO A 151 0.64 1.60 12.72
N PHE A 152 1.97 1.63 12.54
CA PHE A 152 2.81 2.69 13.10
C PHE A 152 2.58 4.03 12.39
N LEU A 153 2.31 4.01 11.09
CA LEU A 153 1.97 5.21 10.31
C LEU A 153 0.50 5.60 10.42
N ASN A 154 -0.36 4.63 10.74
CA ASN A 154 -1.81 4.80 10.84
C ASN A 154 -2.33 4.45 12.24
N PRO A 155 -1.87 5.13 13.31
CA PRO A 155 -2.13 4.71 14.68
C PRO A 155 -3.61 4.75 15.08
N LEU A 156 -3.97 3.90 16.04
CA LEU A 156 -5.19 4.09 16.83
C LEU A 156 -4.98 5.28 17.74
N ARG A 157 -5.84 6.30 17.62
CA ARG A 157 -5.83 7.53 18.41
C ARG A 157 -7.15 7.70 19.14
N TRP A 158 -7.09 7.87 20.46
CA TRP A 158 -8.29 8.04 21.26
C TRP A 158 -8.87 9.46 21.09
N LYS A 159 -10.20 9.56 20.96
CA LYS A 159 -10.89 10.86 20.96
C LYS A 159 -10.77 11.53 22.31
N LYS A 160 -10.93 12.85 22.36
CA LYS A 160 -10.72 13.68 23.53
C LYS A 160 -11.39 13.15 24.82
N GLU A 161 -12.59 12.62 24.70
CA GLU A 161 -13.36 12.06 25.82
C GLU A 161 -12.73 10.79 26.42
N TYR A 162 -11.79 10.17 25.68
CA TYR A 162 -11.10 8.93 26.03
C TYR A 162 -9.59 9.13 26.15
N SER A 163 -9.10 10.37 26.26
CA SER A 163 -7.66 10.72 26.30
C SER A 163 -6.89 10.18 27.51
N TYR A 164 -7.58 9.56 28.48
CA TYR A 164 -6.97 8.80 29.57
C TYR A 164 -6.38 7.46 29.08
N ARG A 165 -6.72 7.03 27.87
CA ARG A 165 -6.14 5.86 27.21
C ARG A 165 -4.95 6.26 26.36
N LYS A 166 -4.00 5.34 26.17
CA LYS A 166 -2.83 5.59 25.31
C LYS A 166 -3.12 5.21 23.88
N ASP A 167 -2.67 6.04 22.95
CA ASP A 167 -2.67 5.73 21.52
C ASP A 167 -1.77 4.53 21.24
N GLN A 168 -2.06 3.80 20.16
CA GLN A 168 -1.36 2.56 19.79
C GLN A 168 -1.00 2.56 18.30
N PRO A 169 0.20 2.05 17.97
CA PRO A 169 1.28 1.65 18.87
C PRO A 169 1.91 2.86 19.58
N ALA A 170 2.64 2.60 20.67
CA ALA A 170 3.28 3.67 21.43
C ALA A 170 4.24 4.50 20.55
N ASN A 171 4.31 5.83 20.76
CA ASN A 171 5.15 6.77 20.01
C ASN A 171 4.80 6.93 18.52
N ALA A 172 3.78 6.26 18.02
CA ALA A 172 3.29 6.47 16.67
C ALA A 172 2.61 7.83 16.53
N THR A 173 2.82 8.49 15.39
CA THR A 173 2.23 9.80 15.10
C THR A 173 1.55 9.77 13.75
N TYR A 174 0.29 10.17 13.70
CA TYR A 174 -0.44 10.27 12.44
C TYR A 174 0.00 11.51 11.66
N ASN A 175 0.53 11.30 10.45
CA ASN A 175 0.84 12.37 9.51
C ASN A 175 0.49 11.94 8.08
N PRO A 176 -0.60 12.45 7.47
CA PRO A 176 -1.06 12.04 6.15
C PRO A 176 -0.13 12.45 4.99
N GLU A 177 0.88 13.28 5.24
CA GLU A 177 1.90 13.66 4.26
C GLU A 177 3.00 12.59 4.10
N ILE A 178 3.08 11.64 5.04
CA ILE A 178 4.04 10.53 4.96
C ILE A 178 3.47 9.43 4.06
N PRO A 179 4.22 8.97 3.03
CA PRO A 179 3.82 7.82 2.22
C PRO A 179 3.50 6.60 3.07
N GLY A 180 2.43 5.88 2.74
CA GLY A 180 1.94 4.75 3.55
C GLY A 180 0.96 5.13 4.65
N THR A 181 0.62 6.43 4.79
CA THR A 181 -0.40 6.92 5.71
C THR A 181 -1.73 7.16 4.98
N PHE A 182 -2.84 6.76 5.59
CA PHE A 182 -4.17 6.94 5.05
C PHE A 182 -4.76 8.32 5.36
N SER A 183 -5.44 8.89 4.36
CA SER A 183 -6.36 10.02 4.54
C SER A 183 -7.80 9.59 4.18
N PRO A 184 -8.84 10.36 4.59
CA PRO A 184 -10.24 9.97 4.35
C PRO A 184 -10.62 9.67 2.90
N ASN A 185 -9.97 10.35 1.95
CA ASN A 185 -10.22 10.23 0.51
C ASN A 185 -9.11 9.46 -0.21
N HIS A 186 -8.21 8.79 0.54
CA HIS A 186 -7.14 8.01 -0.06
C HIS A 186 -7.71 6.88 -0.93
N PRO A 187 -7.22 6.66 -2.19
CA PRO A 187 -7.75 5.64 -3.10
C PRO A 187 -7.84 4.25 -2.50
N VAL A 188 -6.82 3.82 -1.72
CA VAL A 188 -6.79 2.53 -1.04
C VAL A 188 -7.91 2.42 0.00
N VAL A 189 -8.17 3.49 0.79
CA VAL A 189 -9.29 3.51 1.75
C VAL A 189 -10.63 3.37 1.03
N LEU A 190 -10.79 4.08 -0.09
CA LEU A 190 -12.01 3.99 -0.91
C LEU A 190 -12.19 2.58 -1.48
N LYS A 191 -11.10 1.93 -1.90
CA LYS A 191 -11.11 0.54 -2.40
C LYS A 191 -11.55 -0.44 -1.32
N PHE A 192 -11.03 -0.35 -0.10
CA PHE A 192 -11.50 -1.19 1.01
C PHE A 192 -12.99 -0.99 1.31
N LYS A 193 -13.49 0.25 1.27
CA LYS A 193 -14.92 0.54 1.44
C LYS A 193 -15.77 -0.04 0.30
N GLU A 194 -15.31 0.05 -0.94
CA GLU A 194 -15.94 -0.57 -2.11
C GLU A 194 -16.06 -2.09 -1.95
N LEU A 195 -15.02 -2.73 -1.42
CA LEU A 195 -15.00 -4.15 -1.08
C LEU A 195 -15.85 -4.48 0.15
N GLY A 196 -16.52 -3.51 0.78
CA GLY A 196 -17.44 -3.68 1.90
C GLY A 196 -16.79 -3.69 3.27
N PHE A 197 -15.53 -3.29 3.40
CA PHE A 197 -14.90 -3.12 4.71
C PHE A 197 -15.36 -1.83 5.39
N ARG A 198 -15.51 -1.90 6.71
CA ARG A 198 -15.68 -0.75 7.58
C ARG A 198 -14.31 -0.25 8.03
N TRP A 199 -14.03 1.04 7.87
CA TRP A 199 -12.78 1.65 8.31
C TRP A 199 -12.85 2.11 9.76
N GLY A 200 -11.89 1.74 10.59
CA GLY A 200 -11.84 2.02 12.02
C GLY A 200 -11.68 3.51 12.38
N ARG A 201 -11.20 4.36 11.44
CA ARG A 201 -11.20 5.83 11.64
C ARG A 201 -12.56 6.39 12.07
N ASN A 202 -13.65 5.73 11.68
CA ASN A 202 -15.01 6.17 11.96
C ASN A 202 -15.60 5.55 13.25
N PHE A 203 -14.81 4.88 14.06
CA PHE A 203 -15.28 4.31 15.32
C PHE A 203 -15.71 5.40 16.30
N LYS A 204 -16.65 5.06 17.20
CA LYS A 204 -17.25 6.02 18.11
C LYS A 204 -16.24 6.62 19.12
N ARG A 205 -15.30 5.80 19.61
CA ARG A 205 -14.42 6.16 20.74
C ARG A 205 -13.01 6.59 20.32
N ASN A 206 -12.56 6.15 19.15
CA ASN A 206 -11.21 6.34 18.63
C ASN A 206 -11.23 6.54 17.12
N HIS A 207 -10.11 6.97 16.58
CA HIS A 207 -9.74 6.87 15.20
C HIS A 207 -8.74 5.72 15.10
N ASP A 208 -9.17 4.60 14.55
CA ASP A 208 -8.33 3.42 14.32
C ASP A 208 -7.94 3.41 12.84
N ASP A 209 -6.89 4.19 12.54
CA ASP A 209 -6.60 4.57 11.16
C ASP A 209 -6.02 3.40 10.34
N HIS A 210 -5.39 2.39 10.97
CA HIS A 210 -4.87 1.19 10.30
C HIS A 210 -5.95 0.14 10.01
N HIS A 211 -7.09 0.16 10.74
CA HIS A 211 -8.01 -0.95 10.86
C HIS A 211 -9.13 -0.96 9.82
N PHE A 212 -9.26 -2.09 9.10
CA PHE A 212 -10.38 -2.38 8.21
C PHE A 212 -11.00 -3.72 8.59
N GLU A 213 -12.34 -3.78 8.73
CA GLU A 213 -13.05 -5.01 9.20
C GLU A 213 -14.35 -5.28 8.44
N LYS A 214 -14.77 -6.55 8.45
CA LYS A 214 -16.08 -7.04 7.97
C LYS A 214 -16.83 -7.82 9.02
#